data_714d4fda7db653e73c936fffb940eb7e
#
_entry.id   714d4fda7db653e73c936fffb940eb7e
#
_cell.length_a   1.000
_cell.length_b   1.000
_cell.length_c   1.000
_cell.angle_alpha   90.00
_cell.angle_beta   90.00
_cell.angle_gamma   90.00
#
_symmetry.space_group_name_H-M   'P 1'
#
loop_
_entity.id
_entity.type
_entity.pdbx_description
1 polymer ?
#
loop_
_entity_poly.entity_id
_entity_poly.type
_entity_poly.pdbx_seq_one_letter_code
_entity_poly.pdbx_strand_id
1 'polypeptide(L)'
;MTDTDVRAPGSTFVERSVEAAGFTVRYLEAGDGPAVLYLPGAGGPVMTFALDSLAERFRVIVLEYPGWGAQPNDVADFDGLAAQVADIATALRLDRFHLMGTSFGGACALHFVTHYADRVDSIVLESPAKFRESSVHPSTLAPEAFVKAFRSHPDRLPHMSSPDPAFMARVWPTVERLMGDGSDDGLVEQLVDVSTRTLILFGRDDGIINPINGRTVRRYMRNSSLQYVYDAAHDIQSDRPEAFADVVADFLARGMNFLINDQDGLINP
;
A
#
# COMPACT_ATOMS: atom_id res chain seq x y z
N MET A 1 -19.47 33.67 3.96
CA MET A 1 -19.42 32.25 3.59
C MET A 1 -18.69 31.58 4.72
N THR A 2 -19.40 30.81 5.50
CA THR A 2 -18.95 30.15 6.72
C THR A 2 -17.88 29.13 6.37
N ASP A 3 -16.79 29.21 7.13
CA ASP A 3 -15.69 28.24 7.18
C ASP A 3 -16.31 26.84 7.32
N THR A 4 -16.42 26.12 6.21
CA THR A 4 -16.83 24.71 6.25
C THR A 4 -15.68 23.98 6.90
N ASP A 5 -15.90 23.41 8.05
CA ASP A 5 -15.04 22.50 8.80
C ASP A 5 -14.53 21.40 7.81
N VAL A 6 -13.42 21.67 7.15
CA VAL A 6 -12.77 20.69 6.28
C VAL A 6 -12.15 19.66 7.22
N ARG A 7 -12.84 18.54 7.37
CA ARG A 7 -12.40 17.42 8.21
C ARG A 7 -11.01 16.98 7.78
N ALA A 8 -10.08 16.85 8.71
CA ALA A 8 -8.74 16.35 8.42
C ALA A 8 -8.79 14.86 8.00
N PRO A 9 -7.95 14.43 7.03
CA PRO A 9 -7.85 13.03 6.66
C PRO A 9 -7.56 12.15 7.87
N GLY A 10 -8.21 10.99 7.96
CA GLY A 10 -8.03 10.03 9.05
C GLY A 10 -8.71 10.40 10.35
N SER A 11 -9.50 11.48 10.41
CA SER A 11 -10.15 11.91 11.66
C SER A 11 -11.19 10.92 12.21
N THR A 12 -11.60 9.91 11.44
CA THR A 12 -12.45 8.79 11.88
C THR A 12 -11.69 7.62 12.42
N PHE A 13 -10.41 7.56 12.14
CA PHE A 13 -9.58 6.44 12.53
C PHE A 13 -9.21 6.53 14.01
N VAL A 14 -9.27 5.40 14.68
CA VAL A 14 -8.90 5.26 16.08
C VAL A 14 -7.58 4.52 16.17
N GLU A 15 -6.62 5.09 16.89
CA GLU A 15 -5.36 4.40 17.18
C GLU A 15 -5.60 3.29 18.21
N ARG A 16 -5.04 2.12 17.93
CA ARG A 16 -5.07 0.92 18.75
C ARG A 16 -3.71 0.25 18.77
N SER A 17 -3.53 -0.75 19.63
CA SER A 17 -2.37 -1.61 19.64
C SER A 17 -2.73 -3.07 19.87
N VAL A 18 -1.83 -3.96 19.45
CA VAL A 18 -1.93 -5.41 19.64
C VAL A 18 -0.54 -5.99 19.91
N GLU A 19 -0.46 -6.97 20.82
CA GLU A 19 0.78 -7.74 21.05
C GLU A 19 0.87 -8.85 20.00
N ALA A 20 1.88 -8.76 19.12
CA ALA A 20 2.12 -9.75 18.06
C ALA A 20 3.58 -9.74 17.62
N ALA A 21 4.10 -10.86 17.15
CA ALA A 21 5.45 -11.00 16.60
C ALA A 21 6.55 -10.49 17.54
N GLY A 22 6.32 -10.47 18.86
CA GLY A 22 7.26 -9.95 19.86
C GLY A 22 7.27 -8.42 20.01
N PHE A 23 6.28 -7.72 19.45
CA PHE A 23 6.15 -6.27 19.48
C PHE A 23 4.76 -5.84 19.99
N THR A 24 4.70 -4.67 20.62
CA THR A 24 3.47 -3.88 20.73
C THR A 24 3.28 -3.13 19.43
N VAL A 25 2.42 -3.65 18.56
CA VAL A 25 2.17 -3.12 17.21
C VAL A 25 1.03 -2.12 17.25
N ARG A 26 1.28 -0.89 16.82
CA ARG A 26 0.24 0.13 16.67
C ARG A 26 -0.45 0.01 15.30
N TYR A 27 -1.72 0.34 15.27
CA TYR A 27 -2.50 0.43 14.04
C TYR A 27 -3.61 1.47 14.18
N LEU A 28 -4.07 1.97 13.06
CA LEU A 28 -5.22 2.87 12.97
C LEU A 28 -6.37 2.12 12.33
N GLU A 29 -7.58 2.25 12.87
CA GLU A 29 -8.74 1.49 12.43
C GLU A 29 -9.97 2.36 12.28
N ALA A 30 -10.71 2.19 11.17
CA ALA A 30 -12.03 2.77 10.96
C ALA A 30 -12.90 1.86 10.10
N GLY A 31 -14.24 2.06 10.18
CA GLY A 31 -15.21 1.26 9.44
C GLY A 31 -15.51 -0.09 10.07
N ASP A 32 -16.51 -0.81 9.54
CA ASP A 32 -17.03 -2.06 10.09
C ASP A 32 -17.37 -3.15 9.05
N GLY A 33 -17.06 -2.90 7.77
CA GLY A 33 -17.28 -3.84 6.66
C GLY A 33 -16.24 -4.96 6.59
N PRO A 34 -16.10 -5.61 5.41
CA PRO A 34 -15.03 -6.57 5.16
C PRO A 34 -13.66 -5.96 5.46
N ALA A 35 -12.77 -6.76 6.07
CA ALA A 35 -11.48 -6.24 6.54
C ALA A 35 -10.53 -5.95 5.38
N VAL A 36 -9.88 -4.79 5.43
CA VAL A 36 -8.74 -4.40 4.58
C VAL A 36 -7.55 -4.15 5.48
N LEU A 37 -6.54 -5.01 5.41
CA LEU A 37 -5.27 -4.79 6.08
C LEU A 37 -4.37 -3.98 5.15
N TYR A 38 -4.05 -2.75 5.52
CA TYR A 38 -3.23 -1.85 4.73
C TYR A 38 -1.81 -1.78 5.26
N LEU A 39 -0.87 -2.11 4.39
CA LEU A 39 0.57 -2.05 4.58
C LEU A 39 1.10 -0.75 3.94
N PRO A 40 1.45 0.26 4.75
CA PRO A 40 1.87 1.56 4.23
C PRO A 40 3.26 1.52 3.58
N GLY A 41 3.65 2.62 2.94
CA GLY A 41 5.00 2.81 2.44
C GLY A 41 6.06 2.88 3.55
N ALA A 42 7.33 3.01 3.17
CA ALA A 42 8.47 3.04 4.10
C ALA A 42 8.39 4.16 5.16
N GLY A 43 7.72 5.26 4.84
CA GLY A 43 7.48 6.39 5.76
C GLY A 43 6.47 6.12 6.88
N GLY A 44 5.88 4.93 6.94
CA GLY A 44 4.86 4.57 7.91
C GLY A 44 3.45 5.05 7.51
N PRO A 45 2.48 4.97 8.45
CA PRO A 45 1.10 5.33 8.18
C PRO A 45 0.93 6.80 7.79
N VAL A 46 0.31 7.02 6.64
CA VAL A 46 -0.12 8.34 6.17
C VAL A 46 -1.63 8.26 5.93
N MET A 47 -2.38 9.13 6.61
CA MET A 47 -3.84 9.15 6.46
C MET A 47 -4.25 10.02 5.27
N THR A 48 -5.15 9.50 4.45
CA THR A 48 -5.63 10.16 3.23
C THR A 48 -7.15 10.17 3.17
N PHE A 49 -7.73 11.07 2.39
CA PHE A 49 -9.19 11.06 2.13
C PHE A 49 -9.64 9.78 1.41
N ALA A 50 -8.75 9.14 0.65
CA ALA A 50 -9.03 7.85 0.03
C ALA A 50 -9.28 6.76 1.08
N LEU A 51 -8.49 6.73 2.17
CA LEU A 51 -8.71 5.79 3.27
C LEU A 51 -10.00 6.08 4.04
N ASP A 52 -10.34 7.36 4.24
CA ASP A 52 -11.63 7.74 4.85
C ASP A 52 -12.81 7.23 3.99
N SER A 53 -12.76 7.40 2.67
CA SER A 53 -13.79 6.91 1.76
C SER A 53 -13.88 5.38 1.73
N LEU A 54 -12.75 4.67 1.77
CA LEU A 54 -12.75 3.21 1.89
C LEU A 54 -13.37 2.75 3.22
N ALA A 55 -13.14 3.47 4.32
CA ALA A 55 -13.68 3.14 5.63
C ALA A 55 -15.22 3.29 5.73
N GLU A 56 -15.87 3.95 4.78
CA GLU A 56 -17.33 3.97 4.68
C GLU A 56 -17.94 2.61 4.34
N ARG A 57 -17.15 1.71 3.71
CA ARG A 57 -17.61 0.41 3.20
C ARG A 57 -16.84 -0.78 3.76
N PHE A 58 -15.65 -0.56 4.26
CA PHE A 58 -14.71 -1.58 4.71
C PHE A 58 -14.21 -1.26 6.12
N ARG A 59 -13.84 -2.30 6.85
CA ARG A 59 -13.04 -2.16 8.06
C ARG A 59 -11.58 -2.00 7.65
N VAL A 60 -11.09 -0.75 7.58
CA VAL A 60 -9.73 -0.43 7.16
C VAL A 60 -8.81 -0.42 8.37
N ILE A 61 -7.75 -1.21 8.32
CA ILE A 61 -6.73 -1.34 9.36
C ILE A 61 -5.39 -0.92 8.76
N VAL A 62 -4.90 0.25 9.15
CA VAL A 62 -3.63 0.81 8.69
C VAL A 62 -2.54 0.41 9.68
N LEU A 63 -1.63 -0.45 9.25
CA LEU A 63 -0.61 -1.04 10.11
C LEU A 63 0.60 -0.12 10.28
N GLU A 64 1.12 0.01 11.50
CA GLU A 64 2.51 0.41 11.72
C GLU A 64 3.37 -0.87 11.80
N TYR A 65 4.44 -0.95 11.00
CA TYR A 65 5.27 -2.17 11.02
C TYR A 65 5.95 -2.39 12.36
N PRO A 66 6.18 -3.65 12.76
CA PRO A 66 7.11 -3.97 13.83
C PRO A 66 8.46 -3.30 13.59
N GLY A 67 8.95 -2.57 14.58
CA GLY A 67 10.22 -1.84 14.46
C GLY A 67 10.11 -0.39 13.96
N TRP A 68 8.94 0.04 13.48
CA TRP A 68 8.71 1.46 13.15
C TRP A 68 8.47 2.33 14.40
N GLY A 69 8.11 1.72 15.55
CA GLY A 69 8.05 2.35 16.87
C GLY A 69 9.44 2.52 17.53
N ALA A 70 9.49 2.42 18.85
CA ALA A 70 10.73 2.61 19.62
C ALA A 70 11.68 1.40 19.58
N GLN A 71 11.14 0.18 19.44
CA GLN A 71 11.91 -1.05 19.44
C GLN A 71 12.36 -1.38 18.00
N PRO A 72 13.68 -1.58 17.73
CA PRO A 72 14.15 -1.94 16.40
C PRO A 72 13.68 -3.34 16.00
N ASN A 73 13.56 -3.57 14.69
CA ASN A 73 13.23 -4.87 14.12
C ASN A 73 14.41 -5.40 13.30
N ASP A 74 14.97 -6.52 13.73
CA ASP A 74 16.11 -7.17 13.10
C ASP A 74 15.71 -8.24 12.07
N VAL A 75 14.47 -8.21 11.60
CA VAL A 75 13.98 -9.12 10.55
C VAL A 75 14.90 -9.10 9.33
N ALA A 76 15.27 -10.28 8.82
CA ALA A 76 16.32 -10.40 7.81
C ALA A 76 15.86 -9.96 6.40
N ASP A 77 14.63 -10.29 6.05
CA ASP A 77 14.08 -10.20 4.70
C ASP A 77 12.57 -9.92 4.72
N PHE A 78 11.99 -9.79 3.54
CA PHE A 78 10.55 -9.58 3.40
C PHE A 78 9.73 -10.81 3.77
N ASP A 79 10.24 -12.02 3.65
CA ASP A 79 9.51 -13.23 4.06
C ASP A 79 9.32 -13.25 5.58
N GLY A 80 10.37 -12.87 6.32
CA GLY A 80 10.29 -12.67 7.75
C GLY A 80 9.32 -11.54 8.15
N LEU A 81 9.31 -10.43 7.42
CA LEU A 81 8.34 -9.34 7.65
C LEU A 81 6.91 -9.80 7.35
N ALA A 82 6.71 -10.53 6.27
CA ALA A 82 5.41 -11.12 5.91
C ALA A 82 4.90 -12.09 6.99
N ALA A 83 5.79 -12.89 7.58
CA ALA A 83 5.45 -13.77 8.71
C ALA A 83 5.00 -12.95 9.94
N GLN A 84 5.70 -11.85 10.27
CA GLN A 84 5.26 -10.95 11.34
C GLN A 84 3.89 -10.31 11.05
N VAL A 85 3.61 -9.93 9.80
CA VAL A 85 2.29 -9.42 9.38
C VAL A 85 1.22 -10.51 9.53
N ALA A 86 1.53 -11.77 9.23
CA ALA A 86 0.60 -12.90 9.42
C ALA A 86 0.27 -13.14 10.90
N ASP A 87 1.25 -13.02 11.79
CA ASP A 87 1.06 -13.08 13.25
C ASP A 87 0.16 -11.93 13.73
N ILE A 88 0.40 -10.71 13.23
CA ILE A 88 -0.42 -9.54 13.56
C ILE A 88 -1.86 -9.76 13.08
N ALA A 89 -2.07 -10.20 11.84
CA ALA A 89 -3.39 -10.50 11.32
C ALA A 89 -4.12 -11.56 12.19
N THR A 90 -3.39 -12.55 12.70
CA THR A 90 -3.93 -13.55 13.61
C THR A 90 -4.33 -12.95 14.96
N ALA A 91 -3.48 -12.10 15.53
CA ALA A 91 -3.77 -11.39 16.80
C ALA A 91 -4.98 -10.44 16.66
N LEU A 92 -5.17 -9.84 15.47
CA LEU A 92 -6.33 -9.02 15.12
C LEU A 92 -7.58 -9.84 14.76
N ARG A 93 -7.49 -11.17 14.79
CA ARG A 93 -8.56 -12.12 14.43
C ARG A 93 -9.05 -11.97 13.00
N LEU A 94 -8.11 -11.72 12.09
CA LEU A 94 -8.38 -11.63 10.66
C LEU A 94 -8.10 -12.98 10.02
N ASP A 95 -9.10 -13.86 9.94
CA ASP A 95 -8.96 -15.17 9.29
C ASP A 95 -8.77 -15.00 7.78
N ARG A 96 -9.65 -14.21 7.16
CA ARG A 96 -9.57 -13.80 5.75
C ARG A 96 -9.79 -12.29 5.64
N PHE A 97 -9.06 -11.65 4.73
CA PHE A 97 -9.10 -10.19 4.55
C PHE A 97 -8.61 -9.79 3.16
N HIS A 98 -8.90 -8.57 2.76
CA HIS A 98 -8.25 -7.93 1.63
C HIS A 98 -6.91 -7.35 2.10
N LEU A 99 -5.87 -7.52 1.29
CA LEU A 99 -4.55 -6.97 1.55
C LEU A 99 -4.28 -5.80 0.62
N MET A 100 -3.96 -4.65 1.17
CA MET A 100 -3.56 -3.47 0.40
C MET A 100 -2.13 -3.08 0.77
N GLY A 101 -1.29 -2.76 -0.21
CA GLY A 101 0.09 -2.37 0.06
C GLY A 101 0.58 -1.29 -0.90
N THR A 102 1.20 -0.24 -0.32
CA THR A 102 1.77 0.88 -1.07
C THR A 102 3.29 0.84 -1.00
N SER A 103 3.96 0.99 -2.15
CA SER A 103 5.43 1.11 -2.21
C SER A 103 6.15 -0.04 -1.49
N PHE A 104 6.86 0.23 -0.39
CA PHE A 104 7.45 -0.77 0.50
C PHE A 104 6.41 -1.79 1.00
N GLY A 105 5.22 -1.33 1.36
CA GLY A 105 4.10 -2.19 1.75
C GLY A 105 3.61 -3.07 0.61
N GLY A 106 3.68 -2.57 -0.61
CA GLY A 106 3.41 -3.36 -1.82
C GLY A 106 4.44 -4.48 -2.01
N ALA A 107 5.72 -4.24 -1.71
CA ALA A 107 6.74 -5.27 -1.69
C ALA A 107 6.44 -6.34 -0.62
N CYS A 108 6.11 -5.91 0.59
CA CYS A 108 5.71 -6.83 1.67
C CYS A 108 4.46 -7.66 1.30
N ALA A 109 3.45 -7.04 0.65
CA ALA A 109 2.24 -7.72 0.22
C ALA A 109 2.51 -8.80 -0.84
N LEU A 110 3.45 -8.57 -1.75
CA LEU A 110 3.90 -9.57 -2.72
C LEU A 110 4.53 -10.80 -2.03
N HIS A 111 5.40 -10.58 -1.04
CA HIS A 111 5.97 -11.67 -0.25
C HIS A 111 4.92 -12.34 0.65
N PHE A 112 4.00 -11.57 1.23
CA PHE A 112 2.92 -12.12 2.04
C PHE A 112 2.10 -13.15 1.26
N VAL A 113 1.70 -12.83 0.04
CA VAL A 113 0.79 -13.68 -0.71
C VAL A 113 1.46 -14.95 -1.25
N THR A 114 2.78 -15.01 -1.35
CA THR A 114 3.47 -16.26 -1.71
C THR A 114 3.38 -17.33 -0.62
N HIS A 115 3.19 -16.92 0.63
CA HIS A 115 3.13 -17.85 1.79
C HIS A 115 1.73 -17.99 2.40
N TYR A 116 0.87 -16.95 2.26
CA TYR A 116 -0.40 -16.83 2.97
C TYR A 116 -1.58 -16.51 2.03
N ALA A 117 -1.53 -16.94 0.78
CA ALA A 117 -2.55 -16.66 -0.24
C ALA A 117 -3.96 -17.11 0.19
N ASP A 118 -4.06 -18.16 0.97
CA ASP A 118 -5.33 -18.72 1.50
C ASP A 118 -6.04 -17.77 2.47
N ARG A 119 -5.31 -16.82 3.07
CA ARG A 119 -5.85 -15.80 3.96
C ARG A 119 -6.27 -14.51 3.23
N VAL A 120 -6.00 -14.39 1.94
CA VAL A 120 -6.20 -13.15 1.19
C VAL A 120 -7.31 -13.29 0.17
N ASP A 121 -8.38 -12.51 0.32
CA ASP A 121 -9.50 -12.47 -0.62
C ASP A 121 -9.15 -11.76 -1.92
N SER A 122 -8.42 -10.67 -1.84
CA SER A 122 -7.84 -9.94 -2.97
C SER A 122 -6.72 -9.01 -2.52
N ILE A 123 -5.87 -8.61 -3.47
CA ILE A 123 -4.73 -7.71 -3.22
C ILE A 123 -4.89 -6.43 -4.01
N VAL A 124 -4.59 -5.29 -3.37
CA VAL A 124 -4.38 -4.01 -4.04
C VAL A 124 -2.92 -3.59 -3.86
N LEU A 125 -2.24 -3.35 -4.96
CA LEU A 125 -0.85 -2.91 -4.98
C LEU A 125 -0.77 -1.50 -5.58
N GLU A 126 -0.40 -0.53 -4.77
CA GLU A 126 -0.13 0.84 -5.22
C GLU A 126 1.38 1.05 -5.34
N SER A 127 1.85 1.25 -6.56
CA SER A 127 3.27 1.52 -6.86
C SER A 127 4.25 0.60 -6.10
N PRO A 128 4.06 -0.75 -6.12
CA PRO A 128 4.85 -1.67 -5.30
C PRO A 128 6.35 -1.55 -5.59
N ALA A 129 7.17 -1.45 -4.53
CA ALA A 129 8.60 -1.20 -4.62
C ALA A 129 9.41 -2.48 -4.90
N LYS A 130 8.97 -3.29 -5.84
CA LYS A 130 9.65 -4.50 -6.34
C LYS A 130 9.86 -4.43 -7.85
N PHE A 131 10.77 -5.23 -8.39
CA PHE A 131 11.11 -5.25 -9.83
C PHE A 131 11.45 -3.85 -10.34
N ARG A 132 12.35 -3.14 -9.66
CA ARG A 132 12.62 -1.70 -9.83
C ARG A 132 13.47 -1.40 -11.07
N GLU A 133 13.10 -1.93 -12.24
CA GLU A 133 13.75 -1.58 -13.49
C GLU A 133 13.62 -0.07 -13.75
N SER A 134 14.76 0.59 -13.99
CA SER A 134 14.80 2.02 -14.31
C SER A 134 14.22 2.96 -13.25
N SER A 135 14.08 2.52 -12.00
CA SER A 135 13.63 3.37 -10.90
C SER A 135 14.77 4.23 -10.37
N VAL A 136 14.44 5.44 -9.92
CA VAL A 136 15.41 6.35 -9.31
C VAL A 136 15.49 6.08 -7.81
N HIS A 137 16.71 6.01 -7.26
CA HIS A 137 16.85 5.89 -5.82
C HIS A 137 16.47 7.23 -5.16
N PRO A 138 15.49 7.27 -4.24
CA PRO A 138 14.96 8.50 -3.68
C PRO A 138 16.02 9.43 -3.08
N SER A 139 17.08 8.87 -2.45
CA SER A 139 18.16 9.65 -1.84
C SER A 139 19.04 10.41 -2.85
N THR A 140 18.93 10.10 -4.14
CA THR A 140 19.69 10.78 -5.19
C THR A 140 18.98 12.04 -5.71
N LEU A 141 17.73 12.25 -5.32
CA LEU A 141 16.93 13.39 -5.73
C LEU A 141 17.14 14.59 -4.80
N ALA A 142 17.28 15.79 -5.40
CA ALA A 142 17.17 17.00 -4.62
C ALA A 142 15.75 17.11 -4.00
N PRO A 143 15.57 17.78 -2.84
CA PRO A 143 14.29 17.81 -2.13
C PRO A 143 13.08 18.22 -2.99
N GLU A 144 13.25 19.25 -3.82
CA GLU A 144 12.16 19.71 -4.72
C GLU A 144 11.85 18.71 -5.83
N ALA A 145 12.87 18.02 -6.36
CA ALA A 145 12.70 16.95 -7.35
C ALA A 145 12.03 15.74 -6.73
N PHE A 146 12.38 15.40 -5.48
CA PHE A 146 11.72 14.34 -4.73
C PHE A 146 10.23 14.61 -4.54
N VAL A 147 9.86 15.83 -4.11
CA VAL A 147 8.44 16.21 -3.93
C VAL A 147 7.65 16.00 -5.23
N LYS A 148 8.19 16.45 -6.38
CA LYS A 148 7.54 16.27 -7.68
C LYS A 148 7.48 14.83 -8.15
N ALA A 149 8.52 14.05 -7.87
CA ALA A 149 8.56 12.62 -8.18
C ALA A 149 7.56 11.82 -7.33
N PHE A 150 7.31 12.29 -6.11
CA PHE A 150 6.44 11.64 -5.14
C PHE A 150 4.96 12.05 -5.29
N ARG A 151 4.67 13.31 -5.64
CA ARG A 151 3.31 13.87 -5.78
C ARG A 151 3.18 14.80 -6.97
N SER A 152 2.12 14.60 -7.73
CA SER A 152 1.71 15.55 -8.79
C SER A 152 1.07 16.80 -8.20
N HIS A 153 0.41 16.69 -7.05
CA HIS A 153 -0.33 17.77 -6.39
C HIS A 153 0.07 17.96 -4.92
N PRO A 154 1.31 18.40 -4.64
CA PRO A 154 1.78 18.57 -3.26
C PRO A 154 0.95 19.58 -2.46
N ASP A 155 0.28 20.53 -3.13
CA ASP A 155 -0.54 21.56 -2.49
C ASP A 155 -1.91 21.06 -2.00
N ARG A 156 -2.37 19.89 -2.44
CA ARG A 156 -3.68 19.34 -2.02
C ARG A 156 -3.69 18.85 -0.58
N LEU A 157 -2.55 18.51 -0.01
CA LEU A 157 -2.40 18.10 1.37
C LEU A 157 -1.29 18.90 2.07
N PRO A 158 -1.50 20.21 2.31
CA PRO A 158 -0.49 21.07 2.88
C PRO A 158 -0.04 20.67 4.29
N HIS A 159 -0.83 19.82 4.98
CA HIS A 159 -0.54 19.37 6.35
C HIS A 159 0.23 18.04 6.39
N MET A 160 0.49 17.42 5.26
CA MET A 160 1.36 16.25 5.21
C MET A 160 2.81 16.73 5.22
N SER A 161 3.31 16.93 6.44
CA SER A 161 4.74 17.13 6.67
C SER A 161 5.52 15.93 6.09
N SER A 162 6.70 16.20 5.53
CA SER A 162 7.69 15.15 5.30
C SER A 162 7.83 14.30 6.56
N PRO A 163 8.02 12.98 6.45
CA PRO A 163 8.26 12.15 7.63
C PRO A 163 9.35 12.79 8.51
N ASP A 164 9.16 12.71 9.82
CA ASP A 164 10.15 13.22 10.77
C ASP A 164 11.54 12.68 10.43
N PRO A 165 12.55 13.52 10.21
CA PRO A 165 13.91 13.07 9.89
C PRO A 165 14.49 12.09 10.91
N ALA A 166 14.17 12.24 12.20
CA ALA A 166 14.61 11.31 13.23
C ALA A 166 13.91 9.95 13.11
N PHE A 167 12.62 9.94 12.74
CA PHE A 167 11.91 8.71 12.41
C PHE A 167 12.54 8.03 11.20
N MET A 168 12.75 8.76 10.10
CA MET A 168 13.36 8.20 8.88
C MET A 168 14.77 7.66 9.16
N ALA A 169 15.61 8.37 9.89
CA ALA A 169 16.94 7.89 10.25
C ALA A 169 16.92 6.56 11.06
N ARG A 170 15.86 6.36 11.84
CA ARG A 170 15.68 5.11 12.62
C ARG A 170 15.21 3.95 11.75
N VAL A 171 14.24 4.15 10.84
CA VAL A 171 13.62 3.06 10.08
C VAL A 171 14.38 2.73 8.79
N TRP A 172 15.09 3.72 8.22
CA TRP A 172 15.72 3.58 6.91
C TRP A 172 16.74 2.44 6.81
N PRO A 173 17.58 2.14 7.79
CA PRO A 173 18.48 0.99 7.74
C PRO A 173 17.75 -0.35 7.58
N THR A 174 16.57 -0.49 8.20
CA THR A 174 15.72 -1.66 8.02
C THR A 174 15.11 -1.70 6.62
N VAL A 175 14.63 -0.55 6.12
CA VAL A 175 14.11 -0.45 4.75
C VAL A 175 15.17 -0.85 3.72
N GLU A 176 16.39 -0.31 3.82
CA GLU A 176 17.50 -0.64 2.91
C GLU A 176 17.86 -2.12 2.96
N ARG A 177 17.96 -2.70 4.16
CA ARG A 177 18.25 -4.13 4.34
C ARG A 177 17.19 -5.00 3.66
N LEU A 178 15.90 -4.72 3.87
CA LEU A 178 14.79 -5.48 3.31
C LEU A 178 14.65 -5.30 1.80
N MET A 179 14.92 -4.09 1.30
CA MET A 179 14.89 -3.80 -0.14
C MET A 179 16.03 -4.47 -0.91
N GLY A 180 17.15 -4.75 -0.24
CA GLY A 180 18.31 -5.42 -0.84
C GLY A 180 18.84 -4.73 -2.09
N ASP A 181 19.50 -5.48 -2.94
CA ASP A 181 20.05 -5.03 -4.22
C ASP A 181 19.00 -4.94 -5.35
N GLY A 182 17.75 -5.34 -5.06
CA GLY A 182 16.65 -5.35 -6.02
C GLY A 182 16.57 -6.61 -6.88
N SER A 183 17.37 -7.64 -6.58
CA SER A 183 17.20 -8.96 -7.21
C SER A 183 15.98 -9.66 -6.61
N ASP A 184 15.08 -10.14 -7.45
CA ASP A 184 13.80 -10.70 -7.04
C ASP A 184 13.52 -12.07 -7.70
N ASP A 185 14.57 -12.79 -8.13
CA ASP A 185 14.43 -14.04 -8.88
C ASP A 185 13.62 -15.10 -8.12
N GLY A 186 13.89 -15.28 -6.84
CA GLY A 186 13.14 -16.22 -5.99
C GLY A 186 11.67 -15.83 -5.81
N LEU A 187 11.35 -14.53 -5.73
CA LEU A 187 9.99 -14.05 -5.63
C LEU A 187 9.22 -14.29 -6.93
N VAL A 188 9.87 -14.09 -8.09
CA VAL A 188 9.27 -14.33 -9.41
C VAL A 188 8.76 -15.76 -9.53
N GLU A 189 9.58 -16.74 -9.15
CA GLU A 189 9.22 -18.16 -9.22
C GLU A 189 7.98 -18.49 -8.38
N GLN A 190 7.83 -17.84 -7.24
CA GLN A 190 6.70 -18.05 -6.33
C GLN A 190 5.43 -17.33 -6.81
N LEU A 191 5.55 -16.13 -7.38
CA LEU A 191 4.40 -15.33 -7.79
C LEU A 191 3.62 -15.94 -8.96
N VAL A 192 4.23 -16.76 -9.81
CA VAL A 192 3.54 -17.41 -10.93
C VAL A 192 2.46 -18.39 -10.50
N ASP A 193 2.55 -18.93 -9.28
CA ASP A 193 1.59 -19.84 -8.69
C ASP A 193 0.51 -19.14 -7.87
N VAL A 194 0.65 -17.82 -7.64
CA VAL A 194 -0.34 -17.03 -6.93
C VAL A 194 -1.56 -16.78 -7.80
N SER A 195 -2.71 -17.28 -7.35
CA SER A 195 -4.01 -17.10 -8.04
C SER A 195 -4.92 -16.03 -7.42
N THR A 196 -4.47 -15.38 -6.34
CA THR A 196 -5.22 -14.33 -5.65
C THR A 196 -5.48 -13.16 -6.60
N ARG A 197 -6.75 -12.70 -6.64
CA ARG A 197 -7.16 -11.55 -7.46
C ARG A 197 -6.38 -10.31 -7.06
N THR A 198 -5.78 -9.64 -8.03
CA THR A 198 -4.86 -8.52 -7.77
C THR A 198 -5.19 -7.31 -8.64
N LEU A 199 -5.34 -6.15 -8.00
CA LEU A 199 -5.35 -4.84 -8.65
C LEU A 199 -3.99 -4.19 -8.47
N ILE A 200 -3.37 -3.79 -9.57
CA ILE A 200 -2.09 -3.07 -9.59
C ILE A 200 -2.36 -1.66 -10.07
N LEU A 201 -2.02 -0.68 -9.27
CA LEU A 201 -2.20 0.75 -9.57
C LEU A 201 -0.83 1.44 -9.61
N PHE A 202 -0.63 2.25 -10.63
CA PHE A 202 0.51 3.17 -10.72
C PHE A 202 0.03 4.56 -11.10
N GLY A 203 0.55 5.58 -10.44
CA GLY A 203 0.46 6.93 -10.95
C GLY A 203 1.24 7.02 -12.26
N ARG A 204 0.67 7.66 -13.28
CA ARG A 204 1.34 7.81 -14.58
C ARG A 204 2.66 8.58 -14.46
N ASP A 205 2.69 9.54 -13.57
CA ASP A 205 3.80 10.48 -13.38
C ASP A 205 4.70 10.07 -12.20
N ASP A 206 4.60 8.79 -11.73
CA ASP A 206 5.43 8.24 -10.65
C ASP A 206 6.91 8.35 -11.01
N GLY A 207 7.62 9.25 -10.31
CA GLY A 207 9.05 9.46 -10.47
C GLY A 207 9.92 8.71 -9.47
N ILE A 208 9.32 7.92 -8.57
CA ILE A 208 10.03 7.09 -7.57
C ILE A 208 10.15 5.65 -8.07
N ILE A 209 9.03 5.03 -8.41
CA ILE A 209 8.98 3.68 -8.97
C ILE A 209 8.44 3.79 -10.39
N ASN A 210 9.29 3.54 -11.38
CA ASN A 210 8.88 3.65 -12.77
C ASN A 210 7.62 2.82 -13.05
N PRO A 211 6.52 3.42 -13.59
CA PRO A 211 5.26 2.72 -13.83
C PRO A 211 5.38 1.49 -14.75
N ILE A 212 6.46 1.38 -15.52
CA ILE A 212 6.75 0.19 -16.34
C ILE A 212 6.82 -1.08 -15.48
N ASN A 213 7.24 -0.96 -14.21
CA ASN A 213 7.36 -2.07 -13.28
C ASN A 213 6.02 -2.76 -13.00
N GLY A 214 4.92 -2.03 -13.15
CA GLY A 214 3.58 -2.62 -13.09
C GLY A 214 3.34 -3.72 -14.12
N ARG A 215 3.96 -3.61 -15.32
CA ARG A 215 3.90 -4.67 -16.34
C ARG A 215 4.65 -5.92 -15.91
N THR A 216 5.77 -5.76 -15.20
CA THR A 216 6.55 -6.87 -14.66
C THR A 216 5.75 -7.60 -13.58
N VAL A 217 5.16 -6.87 -12.62
CA VAL A 217 4.27 -7.47 -11.60
C VAL A 217 3.13 -8.23 -12.27
N ARG A 218 2.41 -7.60 -13.21
CA ARG A 218 1.30 -8.24 -13.94
C ARG A 218 1.73 -9.48 -14.72
N ARG A 219 2.95 -9.50 -15.24
CA ARG A 219 3.48 -10.65 -15.99
C ARG A 219 3.57 -11.90 -15.13
N TYR A 220 3.92 -11.75 -13.86
CA TYR A 220 4.08 -12.85 -12.92
C TYR A 220 2.78 -13.16 -12.16
N MET A 221 1.96 -12.18 -11.87
CA MET A 221 0.66 -12.36 -11.22
C MET A 221 -0.46 -12.46 -12.27
N ARG A 222 -0.76 -13.67 -12.74
CA ARG A 222 -1.66 -13.89 -13.89
C ARG A 222 -3.09 -13.43 -13.66
N ASN A 223 -3.61 -13.53 -12.42
CA ASN A 223 -4.95 -13.07 -12.05
C ASN A 223 -4.92 -11.61 -11.58
N SER A 224 -4.40 -10.72 -12.42
CA SER A 224 -4.24 -9.32 -12.07
C SER A 224 -4.71 -8.37 -13.17
N SER A 225 -5.13 -7.17 -12.74
CA SER A 225 -5.41 -6.01 -13.58
C SER A 225 -4.41 -4.91 -13.27
N LEU A 226 -3.80 -4.31 -14.30
CA LEU A 226 -2.91 -3.16 -14.16
C LEU A 226 -3.62 -1.92 -14.70
N GLN A 227 -3.67 -0.87 -13.88
CA GLN A 227 -4.23 0.42 -14.25
C GLN A 227 -3.25 1.54 -13.95
N TYR A 228 -3.26 2.56 -14.80
CA TYR A 228 -2.50 3.79 -14.62
C TYR A 228 -3.46 4.92 -14.28
N VAL A 229 -3.19 5.59 -13.16
CA VAL A 229 -3.97 6.76 -12.74
C VAL A 229 -3.29 8.01 -13.31
N TYR A 230 -4.01 8.73 -14.16
CA TYR A 230 -3.54 9.98 -14.74
C TYR A 230 -3.56 11.09 -13.69
N ASP A 231 -2.67 12.06 -13.86
CA ASP A 231 -2.55 13.21 -12.96
C ASP A 231 -2.25 12.76 -11.51
N ALA A 232 -1.44 11.72 -11.39
CA ALA A 232 -0.95 11.16 -10.14
C ALA A 232 0.49 10.69 -10.29
N ALA A 233 1.30 10.92 -9.24
CA ALA A 233 2.65 10.41 -9.09
C ALA A 233 2.67 9.16 -8.18
N HIS A 234 3.69 9.03 -7.31
CA HIS A 234 3.86 7.86 -6.45
C HIS A 234 2.77 7.70 -5.38
N ASP A 235 2.28 8.79 -4.83
CA ASP A 235 1.23 8.84 -3.80
C ASP A 235 -0.14 9.10 -4.43
N ILE A 236 -0.71 8.07 -5.07
CA ILE A 236 -1.99 8.16 -5.79
C ILE A 236 -3.13 8.54 -4.85
N GLN A 237 -3.14 7.99 -3.64
CA GLN A 237 -4.15 8.24 -2.62
C GLN A 237 -4.27 9.72 -2.25
N SER A 238 -3.16 10.46 -2.33
CA SER A 238 -3.12 11.90 -2.05
C SER A 238 -3.41 12.73 -3.30
N ASP A 239 -2.89 12.33 -4.46
CA ASP A 239 -3.05 13.05 -5.71
C ASP A 239 -4.48 12.93 -6.27
N ARG A 240 -5.06 11.73 -6.22
CA ARG A 240 -6.37 11.40 -6.80
C ARG A 240 -7.22 10.54 -5.85
N PRO A 241 -7.58 11.08 -4.65
CA PRO A 241 -8.21 10.30 -3.58
C PRO A 241 -9.54 9.65 -4.01
N GLU A 242 -10.39 10.38 -4.75
CA GLU A 242 -11.68 9.87 -5.22
C GLU A 242 -11.47 8.74 -6.24
N ALA A 243 -10.64 8.96 -7.25
CA ALA A 243 -10.37 7.97 -8.29
C ALA A 243 -9.75 6.69 -7.71
N PHE A 244 -8.84 6.84 -6.73
CA PHE A 244 -8.26 5.70 -6.02
C PHE A 244 -9.33 4.94 -5.22
N ALA A 245 -10.10 5.64 -4.40
CA ALA A 245 -11.12 5.03 -3.54
C ALA A 245 -12.20 4.32 -4.35
N ASP A 246 -12.70 4.93 -5.43
CA ASP A 246 -13.75 4.35 -6.28
C ASP A 246 -13.29 3.05 -6.94
N VAL A 247 -12.10 3.06 -7.56
CA VAL A 247 -11.56 1.88 -8.24
C VAL A 247 -11.26 0.77 -7.25
N VAL A 248 -10.63 1.09 -6.11
CA VAL A 248 -10.30 0.12 -5.08
C VAL A 248 -11.56 -0.46 -4.45
N ALA A 249 -12.52 0.38 -4.05
CA ALA A 249 -13.77 -0.08 -3.44
C ALA A 249 -14.57 -0.99 -4.38
N ASP A 250 -14.63 -0.66 -5.67
CA ASP A 250 -15.31 -1.48 -6.66
C ASP A 250 -14.60 -2.82 -6.87
N PHE A 251 -13.27 -2.82 -6.98
CA PHE A 251 -12.48 -4.05 -7.09
C PHE A 251 -12.61 -4.94 -5.84
N LEU A 252 -12.55 -4.39 -4.64
CA LEU A 252 -12.70 -5.16 -3.41
C LEU A 252 -14.08 -5.81 -3.31
N ALA A 253 -15.13 -5.10 -3.73
CA ALA A 253 -16.50 -5.60 -3.69
C ALA A 253 -16.80 -6.63 -4.80
N ARG A 254 -16.35 -6.40 -6.04
CA ARG A 254 -16.74 -7.19 -7.23
C ARG A 254 -15.61 -8.07 -7.80
N GLY A 255 -14.40 -7.98 -7.26
CA GLY A 255 -13.24 -8.69 -7.78
C GLY A 255 -12.93 -8.27 -9.22
N MET A 256 -12.54 -9.23 -10.08
CA MET A 256 -12.20 -8.94 -11.48
C MET A 256 -13.36 -8.44 -12.34
N ASN A 257 -14.60 -8.49 -11.84
CA ASN A 257 -15.77 -7.93 -12.51
C ASN A 257 -15.87 -6.40 -12.38
N PHE A 258 -14.98 -5.76 -11.62
CA PHE A 258 -14.97 -4.31 -11.42
C PHE A 258 -14.83 -3.50 -12.72
N LEU A 259 -14.31 -4.11 -13.79
CA LEU A 259 -14.20 -3.50 -15.12
C LEU A 259 -15.51 -3.57 -15.94
N ILE A 260 -16.55 -4.25 -15.45
CA ILE A 260 -17.78 -4.47 -16.19
C ILE A 260 -18.87 -3.55 -15.66
N ASN A 261 -19.45 -2.75 -16.55
CA ASN A 261 -20.66 -2.00 -16.23
C ASN A 261 -21.86 -2.95 -16.13
N ASP A 262 -22.45 -3.07 -14.94
CA ASP A 262 -23.57 -3.99 -14.68
C ASP A 262 -24.84 -3.62 -15.43
N GLN A 263 -25.01 -2.35 -15.87
CA GLN A 263 -26.21 -1.91 -16.59
C GLN A 263 -26.18 -2.28 -18.08
N ASP A 264 -25.01 -2.19 -18.70
CA ASP A 264 -24.87 -2.33 -20.16
C ASP A 264 -23.99 -3.53 -20.55
N GLY A 265 -23.37 -4.22 -19.60
CA GLY A 265 -22.38 -5.27 -19.85
C GLY A 265 -21.11 -4.76 -20.55
N LEU A 266 -20.92 -3.44 -20.56
CA LEU A 266 -19.76 -2.81 -21.19
C LEU A 266 -18.57 -2.79 -20.23
N ILE A 267 -17.38 -2.98 -20.78
CA ILE A 267 -16.13 -2.81 -20.04
C ILE A 267 -15.94 -1.31 -19.80
N ASN A 268 -15.76 -0.92 -18.52
CA ASN A 268 -15.39 0.43 -18.19
C ASN A 268 -13.99 0.73 -18.76
N PRO A 269 -13.81 1.82 -19.50
CA PRO A 269 -12.54 2.16 -20.14
C PRO A 269 -11.46 2.55 -19.13
#